data_237b6499142a23f6af87a91fe14b5fcb
#
_entry.id   237b6499142a23f6af87a91fe14b5fcb
#
_cell.length_a   1.000
_cell.length_b   1.000
_cell.length_c   1.000
_cell.angle_alpha   90.00
_cell.angle_beta   90.00
_cell.angle_gamma   90.00
#
_symmetry.space_group_name_H-M   'P 1'
#
loop_
_entity.id
_entity.type
_entity.pdbx_description
1 polymer ?
#
loop_
_entity_poly.entity_id
_entity_poly.type
_entity_poly.pdbx_seq_one_letter_code
_entity_poly.pdbx_strand_id
1 'polypeptide(L)'
;MKKSLLIVLLLLPVIFASGQHKKKSEPVEGKYPVVWMGNVRTYYTCRDSILVNPMLVTDSVGCKVSGFTISLMAPGHDFYGPIHANGNEFTQQQKDLVKAWDYKDVTLYLQDIHLNCHETDAVAHPFQVKFDH
;
A
#
# COMPACT_ATOMS: atom_id res chain seq x y z
N MET A 1 -47.78 58.68 -42.13
CA MET A 1 -47.38 58.26 -40.76
C MET A 1 -46.95 56.80 -40.80
N LYS A 2 -45.69 56.52 -40.94
CA LYS A 2 -45.14 55.15 -40.92
C LYS A 2 -44.42 54.93 -39.61
N LYS A 3 -44.98 54.06 -38.76
CA LYS A 3 -44.36 53.66 -37.52
C LYS A 3 -43.35 52.51 -37.82
N SER A 4 -42.08 52.87 -37.82
CA SER A 4 -41.02 51.85 -37.89
C SER A 4 -40.93 51.09 -36.57
N LEU A 5 -41.19 49.80 -36.62
CA LEU A 5 -41.01 48.89 -35.50
C LEU A 5 -39.55 48.46 -35.53
N LEU A 6 -38.76 48.95 -34.57
CA LEU A 6 -37.38 48.61 -34.43
C LEU A 6 -37.34 47.31 -33.62
N ILE A 7 -37.08 46.19 -34.28
CA ILE A 7 -36.85 44.86 -33.60
C ILE A 7 -35.41 44.89 -33.16
N VAL A 8 -35.22 45.09 -31.88
CA VAL A 8 -33.91 44.87 -31.24
C VAL A 8 -33.73 43.36 -30.97
N LEU A 9 -32.95 42.75 -31.84
CA LEU A 9 -32.56 41.35 -31.67
C LEU A 9 -31.49 41.25 -30.59
N LEU A 10 -31.89 40.90 -29.38
CA LEU A 10 -30.98 40.62 -28.26
C LEU A 10 -30.24 39.32 -28.53
N LEU A 11 -29.03 39.41 -29.06
CA LEU A 11 -28.07 38.31 -29.14
C LEU A 11 -27.52 38.04 -27.73
N LEU A 12 -28.10 37.08 -27.06
CA LEU A 12 -27.51 36.51 -25.82
C LEU A 12 -26.28 35.68 -26.20
N PRO A 13 -25.10 35.97 -25.65
CA PRO A 13 -23.97 35.08 -25.81
C PRO A 13 -24.22 33.80 -25.02
N VAL A 14 -24.38 32.69 -25.74
CA VAL A 14 -24.34 31.35 -25.13
C VAL A 14 -22.94 31.14 -24.63
N ILE A 15 -22.74 31.32 -23.34
CA ILE A 15 -21.50 30.92 -22.66
C ILE A 15 -21.52 29.40 -22.60
N PHE A 16 -20.83 28.77 -23.55
CA PHE A 16 -20.44 27.38 -23.41
C PHE A 16 -19.49 27.29 -22.20
N ALA A 17 -20.05 26.96 -21.06
CA ALA A 17 -19.25 26.46 -19.95
C ALA A 17 -18.60 25.16 -20.42
N SER A 18 -17.38 25.24 -20.89
CA SER A 18 -16.51 24.10 -21.10
C SER A 18 -16.30 23.46 -19.74
N GLY A 19 -17.13 22.45 -19.42
CA GLY A 19 -16.90 21.60 -18.29
C GLY A 19 -15.53 20.97 -18.49
N GLN A 20 -14.54 21.50 -17.81
CA GLN A 20 -13.28 20.77 -17.64
C GLN A 20 -13.63 19.50 -16.88
N HIS A 21 -13.88 18.42 -17.61
CA HIS A 21 -13.73 17.12 -17.06
C HIS A 21 -12.29 17.07 -16.51
N LYS A 22 -12.14 17.25 -15.19
CA LYS A 22 -10.96 16.75 -14.49
C LYS A 22 -10.86 15.29 -14.90
N LYS A 23 -10.01 15.03 -15.87
CA LYS A 23 -9.55 13.69 -16.17
C LYS A 23 -9.09 13.15 -14.83
N LYS A 24 -9.93 12.30 -14.24
CA LYS A 24 -9.52 11.47 -13.11
C LYS A 24 -8.29 10.77 -13.68
N SER A 25 -7.11 11.17 -13.25
CA SER A 25 -5.87 10.51 -13.65
C SER A 25 -6.09 9.05 -13.27
N GLU A 26 -6.30 8.21 -14.28
CA GLU A 26 -6.17 6.79 -14.09
C GLU A 26 -4.83 6.62 -13.38
N PRO A 27 -4.77 5.83 -12.29
CA PRO A 27 -3.49 5.53 -11.69
C PRO A 27 -2.67 4.99 -12.86
N VAL A 28 -1.65 5.76 -13.26
CA VAL A 28 -0.61 5.23 -14.10
C VAL A 28 -0.27 3.92 -13.42
N GLU A 29 -0.31 2.80 -14.15
CA GLU A 29 0.25 1.54 -13.68
C GLU A 29 1.74 1.80 -13.45
N GLY A 30 1.98 2.66 -12.47
CA GLY A 30 3.26 2.94 -11.90
C GLY A 30 3.63 1.68 -11.16
N LYS A 31 4.69 1.07 -11.61
CA LYS A 31 5.36 -0.05 -10.98
C LYS A 31 5.40 0.21 -9.47
N TYR A 32 4.46 -0.36 -8.73
CA TYR A 32 4.45 -0.24 -7.27
C TYR A 32 5.81 -0.70 -6.76
N PRO A 33 6.39 -0.02 -5.77
CA PRO A 33 7.64 -0.45 -5.18
C PRO A 33 7.53 -1.90 -4.73
N VAL A 34 8.44 -2.74 -5.16
CA VAL A 34 8.49 -4.13 -4.70
C VAL A 34 9.13 -4.15 -3.33
N VAL A 35 8.43 -4.74 -2.37
CA VAL A 35 8.89 -4.92 -1.00
C VAL A 35 8.91 -6.39 -0.67
N TRP A 36 9.93 -6.83 0.05
CA TRP A 36 10.05 -8.19 0.56
C TRP A 36 10.62 -8.18 1.97
N MET A 37 10.65 -9.32 2.60
CA MET A 37 11.10 -9.46 3.98
C MET A 37 12.53 -9.98 4.03
N GLY A 38 13.47 -9.15 4.45
CA GLY A 38 14.88 -9.51 4.66
C GLY A 38 15.47 -10.28 3.48
N ASN A 39 15.93 -11.50 3.74
CA ASN A 39 16.44 -12.42 2.73
C ASN A 39 15.37 -13.37 2.16
N VAL A 40 14.13 -13.30 2.64
CA VAL A 40 13.03 -14.18 2.23
C VAL A 40 12.43 -13.69 0.92
N ARG A 41 12.69 -14.42 -0.15
CA ARG A 41 12.17 -14.16 -1.51
C ARG A 41 11.10 -15.16 -1.94
N THR A 42 10.78 -16.12 -1.06
CA THR A 42 9.84 -17.19 -1.34
C THR A 42 8.58 -17.05 -0.50
N TYR A 43 7.50 -17.61 -1.02
CA TYR A 43 6.23 -17.66 -0.29
C TYR A 43 6.29 -18.53 0.98
N TYR A 44 7.22 -19.49 1.01
CA TYR A 44 7.37 -20.45 2.10
C TYR A 44 8.80 -20.43 2.63
N THR A 45 8.96 -20.40 3.96
CA THR A 45 10.25 -20.35 4.62
C THR A 45 10.19 -21.02 5.99
N CYS A 46 11.30 -21.08 6.70
CA CYS A 46 11.30 -21.44 8.12
C CYS A 46 11.24 -20.18 9.00
N ARG A 47 10.70 -20.33 10.20
CA ARG A 47 10.59 -19.24 11.19
C ARG A 47 11.91 -18.53 11.45
N ASP A 48 12.98 -19.28 11.58
CA ASP A 48 14.31 -18.74 11.87
C ASP A 48 14.82 -17.82 10.76
N SER A 49 14.50 -18.12 9.50
CA SER A 49 14.86 -17.25 8.38
C SER A 49 14.19 -15.85 8.46
N ILE A 50 12.99 -15.78 9.01
CA ILE A 50 12.30 -14.53 9.28
C ILE A 50 13.03 -13.76 10.38
N LEU A 51 13.42 -14.45 11.46
CA LEU A 51 14.00 -13.84 12.66
C LEU A 51 15.48 -13.46 12.52
N VAL A 52 16.20 -14.04 11.55
CA VAL A 52 17.60 -13.67 11.28
C VAL A 52 17.71 -12.26 10.72
N ASN A 53 16.78 -11.87 9.86
CA ASN A 53 16.77 -10.52 9.27
C ASN A 53 15.34 -9.96 9.24
N PRO A 54 14.77 -9.62 10.41
CA PRO A 54 13.38 -9.27 10.57
C PRO A 54 13.12 -7.80 10.15
N MET A 55 13.23 -7.55 8.85
CA MET A 55 13.00 -6.23 8.27
C MET A 55 12.37 -6.32 6.89
N LEU A 56 11.71 -5.25 6.47
CA LEU A 56 11.27 -5.07 5.10
C LEU A 56 12.31 -4.28 4.30
N VAL A 57 12.55 -4.72 3.10
CA VAL A 57 13.49 -4.09 2.15
C VAL A 57 12.82 -3.85 0.80
N THR A 58 13.33 -2.87 0.07
CA THR A 58 12.85 -2.54 -1.28
C THR A 58 14.05 -2.28 -2.18
N ASP A 59 13.92 -2.62 -3.46
CA ASP A 59 14.89 -2.30 -4.51
C ASP A 59 14.60 -0.96 -5.21
N SER A 60 13.49 -0.33 -4.87
CA SER A 60 13.11 0.95 -5.46
C SER A 60 14.06 2.05 -5.01
N VAL A 61 14.77 2.62 -5.97
CA VAL A 61 15.76 3.68 -5.72
C VAL A 61 15.09 4.89 -5.07
N GLY A 62 15.70 5.40 -3.99
CA GLY A 62 15.18 6.55 -3.26
C GLY A 62 13.96 6.26 -2.38
N CYS A 63 13.54 5.00 -2.26
CA CYS A 63 12.45 4.58 -1.38
C CYS A 63 12.98 3.93 -0.11
N LYS A 64 12.29 4.19 1.00
CA LYS A 64 12.51 3.51 2.28
C LYS A 64 11.17 3.12 2.88
N VAL A 65 11.08 1.92 3.44
CA VAL A 65 9.89 1.52 4.19
C VAL A 65 9.79 2.36 5.46
N SER A 66 8.67 3.04 5.62
CA SER A 66 8.40 3.94 6.75
C SER A 66 7.45 3.35 7.80
N GLY A 67 6.74 2.29 7.46
CA GLY A 67 5.85 1.59 8.37
C GLY A 67 5.15 0.42 7.71
N PHE A 68 4.68 -0.51 8.52
CA PHE A 68 3.89 -1.65 8.07
C PHE A 68 3.15 -2.31 9.23
N THR A 69 2.21 -3.18 8.92
CA THR A 69 1.53 -4.03 9.90
C THR A 69 1.77 -5.49 9.62
N ILE A 70 1.80 -6.30 10.66
CA ILE A 70 1.79 -7.75 10.54
C ILE A 70 0.55 -8.35 11.20
N SER A 71 0.10 -9.45 10.65
CA SER A 71 -0.92 -10.32 11.24
C SER A 71 -0.53 -11.77 11.00
N LEU A 72 -0.98 -12.66 11.87
CA LEU A 72 -0.69 -14.09 11.79
C LEU A 72 -1.96 -14.91 11.79
N MET A 73 -1.92 -16.00 11.06
CA MET A 73 -2.97 -17.01 11.04
C MET A 73 -2.35 -18.41 10.91
N ALA A 74 -2.89 -19.37 11.61
CA ALA A 74 -2.57 -20.78 11.44
C ALA A 74 -3.86 -21.59 11.30
N PRO A 75 -3.84 -22.75 10.60
CA PRO A 75 -5.02 -23.59 10.47
C PRO A 75 -5.59 -23.99 11.85
N GLY A 76 -6.87 -23.76 12.07
CA GLY A 76 -7.55 -24.07 13.32
C GLY A 76 -7.30 -23.09 14.48
N HIS A 77 -6.61 -21.99 14.23
CA HIS A 77 -6.35 -20.92 15.19
C HIS A 77 -6.95 -19.60 14.76
N ASP A 78 -7.24 -18.73 15.74
CA ASP A 78 -7.75 -17.42 15.48
C ASP A 78 -6.70 -16.53 14.79
N PHE A 79 -7.19 -15.59 13.99
CA PHE A 79 -6.37 -14.54 13.41
C PHE A 79 -5.85 -13.61 14.52
N TYR A 80 -4.56 -13.30 14.48
CA TYR A 80 -3.92 -12.42 15.45
C TYR A 80 -3.29 -11.20 14.76
N GLY A 81 -3.56 -10.03 15.28
CA GLY A 81 -3.10 -8.74 14.77
C GLY A 81 -4.27 -7.84 14.39
N PRO A 82 -4.05 -6.74 13.69
CA PRO A 82 -2.77 -6.27 13.17
C PRO A 82 -1.86 -5.64 14.25
N ILE A 83 -0.55 -5.80 14.11
CA ILE A 83 0.46 -5.14 14.96
C ILE A 83 1.31 -4.24 14.07
N HIS A 84 1.33 -2.96 14.38
CA HIS A 84 2.02 -1.94 13.60
C HIS A 84 3.50 -1.80 13.99
N ALA A 85 4.35 -1.54 13.00
CA ALA A 85 5.74 -1.13 13.14
C ALA A 85 5.97 0.22 12.48
N ASN A 86 6.72 1.09 13.14
CA ASN A 86 7.26 2.31 12.53
C ASN A 86 8.66 2.01 11.97
N GLY A 87 8.89 2.38 10.71
CA GLY A 87 10.13 2.06 10.02
C GLY A 87 10.06 0.71 9.32
N ASN A 88 11.22 0.15 9.00
CA ASN A 88 11.33 -1.07 8.20
C ASN A 88 11.64 -2.32 9.03
N GLU A 89 11.95 -2.18 10.32
CA GLU A 89 12.31 -3.31 11.20
C GLU A 89 11.11 -3.81 11.98
N PHE A 90 11.05 -5.11 12.22
CA PHE A 90 10.09 -5.70 13.14
C PHE A 90 10.33 -5.18 14.56
N THR A 91 9.26 -4.78 15.22
CA THR A 91 9.29 -4.44 16.65
C THR A 91 9.61 -5.69 17.49
N GLN A 92 10.04 -5.48 18.73
CA GLN A 92 10.26 -6.60 19.65
C GLN A 92 8.98 -7.42 19.83
N GLN A 93 7.82 -6.75 19.95
CA GLN A 93 6.52 -7.42 20.05
C GLN A 93 6.22 -8.31 18.83
N GLN A 94 6.52 -7.85 17.63
CA GLN A 94 6.34 -8.61 16.40
C GLN A 94 7.28 -9.83 16.34
N LYS A 95 8.54 -9.65 16.75
CA LYS A 95 9.53 -10.75 16.84
C LYS A 95 9.10 -11.82 17.84
N ASP A 96 8.66 -11.40 19.02
CA ASP A 96 8.20 -12.30 20.07
C ASP A 96 6.94 -13.06 19.65
N LEU A 97 6.05 -12.40 18.92
CA LEU A 97 4.87 -13.02 18.35
C LEU A 97 5.23 -14.10 17.32
N VAL A 98 6.14 -13.82 16.39
CA VAL A 98 6.60 -14.81 15.39
C VAL A 98 7.25 -16.00 16.09
N LYS A 99 8.02 -15.77 17.16
CA LYS A 99 8.62 -16.85 17.96
C LYS A 99 7.59 -17.71 18.69
N ALA A 100 6.55 -17.07 19.24
CA ALA A 100 5.52 -17.75 20.04
C ALA A 100 4.56 -18.56 19.17
N TRP A 101 4.44 -18.25 17.89
CA TRP A 101 3.57 -18.96 16.94
C TRP A 101 4.26 -20.23 16.41
N ASP A 102 4.32 -21.22 17.28
CA ASP A 102 4.93 -22.53 17.01
C ASP A 102 3.89 -23.53 16.46
N TYR A 103 3.22 -23.13 15.39
CA TYR A 103 2.24 -23.94 14.69
C TYR A 103 2.77 -24.35 13.31
N LYS A 104 2.12 -25.31 12.70
CA LYS A 104 2.39 -25.71 11.33
C LYS A 104 1.61 -24.78 10.36
N ASP A 105 2.23 -24.49 9.22
CA ASP A 105 1.62 -23.69 8.15
C ASP A 105 1.15 -22.29 8.61
N VAL A 106 1.92 -21.63 9.47
CA VAL A 106 1.62 -20.26 9.88
C VAL A 106 1.73 -19.32 8.68
N THR A 107 0.72 -18.50 8.47
CA THR A 107 0.76 -17.42 7.47
C THR A 107 1.00 -16.10 8.16
N LEU A 108 2.09 -15.45 7.80
CA LEU A 108 2.43 -14.07 8.17
C LEU A 108 1.95 -13.13 7.05
N TYR A 109 1.02 -12.27 7.37
CA TYR A 109 0.53 -11.22 6.48
C TYR A 109 1.29 -9.93 6.75
N LEU A 110 1.81 -9.32 5.70
CA LEU A 110 2.44 -8.01 5.73
C LEU A 110 1.56 -7.04 4.94
N GLN A 111 1.02 -6.06 5.62
CA GLN A 111 -0.03 -5.16 5.13
C GLN A 111 0.28 -3.72 5.48
N ASP A 112 -0.46 -2.79 4.91
CA ASP A 112 -0.32 -1.35 5.16
C ASP A 112 1.14 -0.90 5.07
N ILE A 113 1.83 -1.34 4.02
CA ILE A 113 3.25 -1.09 3.83
C ILE A 113 3.41 0.29 3.22
N HIS A 114 3.88 1.23 4.03
CA HIS A 114 4.17 2.60 3.64
C HIS A 114 5.64 2.78 3.31
N LEU A 115 5.90 3.55 2.28
CA LEU A 115 7.24 3.95 1.88
C LEU A 115 7.33 5.47 1.80
N ASN A 116 8.51 5.98 2.08
CA ASN A 116 8.88 7.34 1.72
C ASN A 116 9.83 7.27 0.52
N CYS A 117 9.42 7.84 -0.61
CA CYS A 117 10.15 7.85 -1.87
C CYS A 117 10.44 9.30 -2.26
N HIS A 118 11.68 9.75 -2.12
CA HIS A 118 12.05 11.14 -2.44
C HIS A 118 11.13 12.18 -1.76
N GLU A 119 10.89 12.02 -0.46
CA GLU A 119 10.00 12.86 0.36
C GLU A 119 8.51 12.76 -0.01
N THR A 120 8.14 11.81 -0.86
CA THR A 120 6.74 11.53 -1.22
C THR A 120 6.32 10.19 -0.63
N ASP A 121 5.15 10.16 -0.01
CA ASP A 121 4.59 8.93 0.54
C ASP A 121 4.06 8.03 -0.58
N ALA A 122 4.35 6.75 -0.47
CA ALA A 122 3.87 5.71 -1.36
C ALA A 122 3.41 4.49 -0.55
N VAL A 123 2.64 3.62 -1.18
CA VAL A 123 2.15 2.38 -0.59
C VAL A 123 2.58 1.22 -1.46
N ALA A 124 3.11 0.16 -0.86
CA ALA A 124 3.42 -1.08 -1.55
C ALA A 124 2.24 -2.07 -1.44
N HIS A 125 2.23 -3.05 -2.35
CA HIS A 125 1.27 -4.13 -2.26
C HIS A 125 1.50 -4.98 -1.01
N PRO A 126 0.43 -5.40 -0.31
CA PRO A 126 0.53 -6.37 0.74
C PRO A 126 1.02 -7.71 0.18
N PHE A 127 1.72 -8.46 0.99
CA PHE A 127 2.16 -9.81 0.67
C PHE A 127 2.12 -10.71 1.89
N GLN A 128 2.29 -11.99 1.67
CA GLN A 128 2.26 -12.99 2.74
C GLN A 128 3.40 -13.98 2.59
N VAL A 129 3.83 -14.51 3.71
CA VAL A 129 4.83 -15.56 3.81
C VAL A 129 4.30 -16.67 4.71
N LYS A 130 4.38 -17.91 4.25
CA LYS A 130 4.12 -19.09 5.11
C LYS A 130 5.40 -19.56 5.75
N PHE A 131 5.31 -19.97 7.01
CA PHE A 131 6.45 -20.55 7.70
C PHE A 131 6.05 -21.69 8.62
N ASP A 132 6.99 -22.59 8.84
CA ASP A 132 6.98 -23.60 9.88
C ASP A 132 8.11 -23.31 10.89
N HIS A 133 8.09 -24.04 12.02
CA HIS A 133 9.16 -24.01 13.01
C HIS A 133 10.44 -24.70 12.53
#